data_4def486619a793f3c4458b9bac53551d
#
_entry.id   4def486619a793f3c4458b9bac53551d
#
_cell.length_a   1.000
_cell.length_b   1.000
_cell.length_c   1.000
_cell.angle_alpha   90.00
_cell.angle_beta   90.00
_cell.angle_gamma   90.00
#
_symmetry.space_group_name_H-M   'P 1'
#
loop_
_entity.id
_entity.type
_entity.pdbx_description
1 polymer ?
#
loop_
_entity_poly.entity_id
_entity_poly.type
_entity_poly.pdbx_seq_one_letter_code
_entity_poly.pdbx_strand_id
1 'polypeptide(L)'
;MKLVFSSDWHGDVITQGVDRYDEVEEGVMESVKHAIAINADVYFFGGDLCDPHTARAHRSVMLAHRVAYVLDAAGIPSYWLVGNHDVIEDGSGGHTLMSLGWSPGAVMPDPQWFTVGTHRDFINVVALPFTPTSRSYDPVEFIEGLEIDNDSPILVIGHLNLKGICAGSETLDMPRGREVFWPTDAIKAKFPRAIMVGGHYHERQTYDGVRIIGSTARLTYGEGHHKVGYLELEI
;
A
#
# COMPACT_ATOMS: atom_id res chain seq x y z
N MET A 1 3.86 -18.69 4.90
CA MET A 1 3.12 -18.01 3.81
C MET A 1 4.04 -17.10 3.04
N LYS A 2 3.91 -17.04 1.70
CA LYS A 2 4.67 -16.13 0.83
C LYS A 2 3.79 -14.95 0.46
N LEU A 3 4.20 -13.75 0.83
CA LEU A 3 3.47 -12.52 0.59
C LEU A 3 4.28 -11.61 -0.35
N VAL A 4 3.62 -11.04 -1.35
CA VAL A 4 4.22 -10.06 -2.26
C VAL A 4 3.51 -8.72 -2.11
N PHE A 5 4.29 -7.64 -2.07
CA PHE A 5 3.79 -6.28 -1.88
C PHE A 5 4.32 -5.36 -2.97
N SER A 6 3.45 -4.54 -3.53
CA SER A 6 3.82 -3.38 -4.35
C SER A 6 3.12 -2.13 -3.84
N SER A 7 3.63 -0.94 -4.15
CA SER A 7 3.08 0.32 -3.67
C SER A 7 3.52 1.48 -4.55
N ASP A 8 2.91 2.62 -4.36
CA ASP A 8 3.34 3.90 -4.90
C ASP A 8 3.59 3.82 -6.42
N TRP A 9 2.53 3.39 -7.15
CA TRP A 9 2.63 3.23 -8.60
C TRP A 9 2.65 4.56 -9.33
N HIS A 10 1.79 5.51 -8.93
CA HIS A 10 1.69 6.83 -9.55
C HIS A 10 1.73 6.77 -11.08
N GLY A 11 0.95 5.87 -11.68
CA GLY A 11 0.99 5.61 -13.12
C GLY A 11 0.49 6.76 -14.01
N ASP A 12 0.15 7.89 -13.42
CA ASP A 12 -0.25 9.13 -14.08
C ASP A 12 0.87 10.19 -14.11
N VAL A 13 2.01 9.92 -13.45
CA VAL A 13 3.12 10.88 -13.29
C VAL A 13 3.80 11.23 -14.62
N ILE A 14 4.03 12.54 -14.80
CA ILE A 14 4.90 13.10 -15.83
C ILE A 14 6.08 13.79 -15.19
N THR A 15 7.28 13.34 -15.50
CA THR A 15 8.52 13.94 -15.01
C THR A 15 9.19 14.74 -16.11
N GLN A 16 9.17 16.08 -15.97
CA GLN A 16 9.75 17.02 -16.95
C GLN A 16 9.30 16.75 -18.40
N GLY A 17 8.02 16.46 -18.57
CA GLY A 17 7.40 16.18 -19.87
C GLY A 17 7.52 14.74 -20.36
N VAL A 18 8.17 13.86 -19.59
CA VAL A 18 8.27 12.43 -19.89
C VAL A 18 7.18 11.69 -19.14
N ASP A 19 6.33 10.98 -19.87
CA ASP A 19 5.32 10.08 -19.32
C ASP A 19 6.00 8.83 -18.76
N ARG A 20 5.78 8.53 -17.47
CA ARG A 20 6.44 7.42 -16.78
C ARG A 20 5.59 6.13 -16.77
N TYR A 21 4.44 6.14 -17.40
CA TYR A 21 3.49 5.03 -17.33
C TYR A 21 4.07 3.68 -17.76
N ASP A 22 4.82 3.64 -18.86
CA ASP A 22 5.36 2.38 -19.38
C ASP A 22 6.35 1.74 -18.40
N GLU A 23 7.17 2.55 -17.71
CA GLU A 23 8.09 2.07 -16.70
C GLU A 23 7.36 1.58 -15.43
N VAL A 24 6.30 2.29 -15.04
CA VAL A 24 5.44 1.86 -13.94
C VAL A 24 4.74 0.54 -14.28
N GLU A 25 4.15 0.44 -15.47
CA GLU A 25 3.49 -0.78 -15.93
C GLU A 25 4.47 -1.97 -15.96
N GLU A 26 5.70 -1.77 -16.45
CA GLU A 26 6.74 -2.80 -16.46
C GLU A 26 7.06 -3.28 -15.03
N GLY A 27 7.34 -2.35 -14.09
CA GLY A 27 7.65 -2.68 -12.69
C GLY A 27 6.50 -3.37 -11.97
N VAL A 28 5.27 -2.91 -12.18
CA VAL A 28 4.07 -3.55 -11.65
C VAL A 28 3.90 -4.97 -12.17
N MET A 29 4.00 -5.15 -13.49
CA MET A 29 3.84 -6.48 -14.09
C MET A 29 5.00 -7.43 -13.75
N GLU A 30 6.19 -6.91 -13.43
CA GLU A 30 7.28 -7.71 -12.87
C GLU A 30 6.91 -8.27 -11.49
N SER A 31 6.34 -7.43 -10.61
CA SER A 31 5.88 -7.89 -9.29
C SER A 31 4.81 -8.99 -9.39
N VAL A 32 3.88 -8.85 -10.34
CA VAL A 32 2.82 -9.84 -10.59
C VAL A 32 3.41 -11.15 -11.13
N LYS A 33 4.30 -11.07 -12.11
CA LYS A 33 5.00 -12.26 -12.65
C LYS A 33 5.78 -12.98 -11.56
N HIS A 34 6.43 -12.22 -10.67
CA HIS A 34 7.16 -12.79 -9.53
C HIS A 34 6.21 -13.51 -8.59
N ALA A 35 5.09 -12.87 -8.19
CA ALA A 35 4.10 -13.47 -7.31
C ALA A 35 3.58 -14.82 -7.87
N ILE A 36 3.31 -14.88 -9.18
CA ILE A 36 2.90 -16.12 -9.85
C ILE A 36 4.03 -17.14 -9.84
N ALA A 37 5.26 -16.74 -10.16
CA ALA A 37 6.41 -17.65 -10.26
C ALA A 37 6.75 -18.34 -8.93
N ILE A 38 6.59 -17.64 -7.80
CA ILE A 38 6.84 -18.20 -6.46
C ILE A 38 5.62 -18.90 -5.86
N ASN A 39 4.47 -18.91 -6.56
CA ASN A 39 3.17 -19.30 -6.03
C ASN A 39 2.88 -18.56 -4.71
N ALA A 40 2.83 -17.24 -4.76
CA ALA A 40 2.54 -16.42 -3.60
C ALA A 40 1.14 -16.75 -3.04
N ASP A 41 1.02 -16.76 -1.73
CA ASP A 41 -0.27 -16.99 -1.06
C ASP A 41 -1.15 -15.75 -1.10
N VAL A 42 -0.55 -14.56 -1.15
CA VAL A 42 -1.27 -13.28 -1.16
C VAL A 42 -0.45 -12.19 -1.84
N TYR A 43 -1.15 -11.28 -2.50
CA TYR A 43 -0.59 -10.04 -3.04
C TYR A 43 -1.22 -8.82 -2.37
N PHE A 44 -0.40 -7.87 -1.91
CA PHE A 44 -0.84 -6.62 -1.30
C PHE A 44 -0.40 -5.41 -2.13
N PHE A 45 -1.33 -4.51 -2.36
CA PHE A 45 -1.05 -3.16 -2.85
C PHE A 45 -1.07 -2.18 -1.69
N GLY A 46 0.01 -1.43 -1.51
CA GLY A 46 0.27 -0.56 -0.35
C GLY A 46 -0.21 0.88 -0.48
N GLY A 47 -0.99 1.23 -1.51
CA GLY A 47 -1.53 2.58 -1.72
C GLY A 47 -0.80 3.39 -2.81
N ASP A 48 -1.38 4.54 -3.15
CA ASP A 48 -0.92 5.48 -4.15
C ASP A 48 -0.88 4.90 -5.58
N LEU A 49 -2.07 4.60 -6.09
CA LEU A 49 -2.27 4.17 -7.47
C LEU A 49 -2.02 5.32 -8.45
N CYS A 50 -2.67 6.45 -8.21
CA CYS A 50 -2.56 7.66 -9.02
C CYS A 50 -3.35 8.81 -8.37
N ASP A 51 -3.09 10.05 -8.82
CA ASP A 51 -3.90 11.21 -8.48
C ASP A 51 -5.23 11.18 -9.28
N PRO A 52 -6.41 11.16 -8.62
CA PRO A 52 -7.71 11.09 -9.28
C PRO A 52 -8.01 12.29 -10.18
N HIS A 53 -7.34 13.42 -9.95
CA HIS A 53 -7.58 14.67 -10.69
C HIS A 53 -6.82 14.75 -12.01
N THR A 54 -5.91 13.82 -12.28
CA THR A 54 -5.17 13.80 -13.55
C THR A 54 -5.99 13.18 -14.67
N ALA A 55 -5.85 13.71 -15.88
CA ALA A 55 -6.50 13.14 -17.07
C ALA A 55 -6.01 11.70 -17.41
N ARG A 56 -4.94 11.25 -16.75
CA ARG A 56 -4.29 9.94 -16.98
C ARG A 56 -4.64 8.90 -15.93
N ALA A 57 -5.33 9.26 -14.86
CA ALA A 57 -5.75 8.35 -13.79
C ALA A 57 -6.40 7.07 -14.31
N HIS A 58 -7.18 7.18 -15.40
CA HIS A 58 -7.85 6.02 -16.00
C HIS A 58 -6.89 4.89 -16.42
N ARG A 59 -5.65 5.19 -16.85
CA ARG A 59 -4.67 4.16 -17.24
C ARG A 59 -4.20 3.35 -16.04
N SER A 60 -3.94 4.03 -14.93
CA SER A 60 -3.56 3.39 -13.67
C SER A 60 -4.67 2.52 -13.12
N VAL A 61 -5.91 3.01 -13.18
CA VAL A 61 -7.10 2.22 -12.79
C VAL A 61 -7.27 0.98 -13.67
N MET A 62 -7.10 1.11 -14.99
CA MET A 62 -7.14 -0.05 -15.90
C MET A 62 -6.01 -1.05 -15.62
N LEU A 63 -4.81 -0.57 -15.29
CA LEU A 63 -3.68 -1.43 -14.89
C LEU A 63 -4.03 -2.20 -13.62
N ALA A 64 -4.60 -1.55 -12.62
CA ALA A 64 -5.01 -2.18 -11.37
C ALA A 64 -6.07 -3.29 -11.62
N HIS A 65 -7.08 -3.02 -12.45
CA HIS A 65 -8.05 -4.06 -12.86
C HIS A 65 -7.35 -5.25 -13.53
N ARG A 66 -6.45 -4.99 -14.49
CA ARG A 66 -5.69 -6.04 -15.16
C ARG A 66 -4.89 -6.88 -14.16
N VAL A 67 -4.21 -6.25 -13.23
CA VAL A 67 -3.45 -6.94 -12.17
C VAL A 67 -4.36 -7.80 -11.31
N ALA A 68 -5.49 -7.26 -10.85
CA ALA A 68 -6.46 -8.00 -10.03
C ALA A 68 -6.97 -9.26 -10.76
N TYR A 69 -7.32 -9.15 -12.03
CA TYR A 69 -7.76 -10.31 -12.83
C TYR A 69 -6.65 -11.33 -13.12
N VAL A 70 -5.42 -10.88 -13.34
CA VAL A 70 -4.28 -11.78 -13.57
C VAL A 70 -3.93 -12.56 -12.31
N LEU A 71 -3.96 -11.92 -11.15
CA LEU A 71 -3.72 -12.57 -9.85
C LEU A 71 -4.84 -13.55 -9.52
N ASP A 72 -6.10 -13.18 -9.73
CA ASP A 72 -7.26 -14.07 -9.51
C ASP A 72 -7.19 -15.31 -10.41
N ALA A 73 -6.88 -15.14 -11.68
CA ALA A 73 -6.69 -16.25 -12.62
C ALA A 73 -5.53 -17.19 -12.22
N ALA A 74 -4.54 -16.68 -11.46
CA ALA A 74 -3.46 -17.46 -10.86
C ALA A 74 -3.83 -18.06 -9.49
N GLY A 75 -5.03 -17.77 -8.96
CA GLY A 75 -5.47 -18.20 -7.64
C GLY A 75 -4.83 -17.43 -6.48
N ILE A 76 -4.30 -16.24 -6.74
CA ILE A 76 -3.63 -15.40 -5.74
C ILE A 76 -4.60 -14.29 -5.31
N PRO A 77 -5.14 -14.31 -4.09
CA PRO A 77 -5.97 -13.23 -3.57
C PRO A 77 -5.18 -11.94 -3.47
N SER A 78 -5.81 -10.81 -3.80
CA SER A 78 -5.18 -9.49 -3.72
C SER A 78 -5.96 -8.53 -2.83
N TYR A 79 -5.22 -7.70 -2.08
CA TYR A 79 -5.74 -6.71 -1.14
C TYR A 79 -5.16 -5.34 -1.47
N TRP A 80 -6.03 -4.32 -1.55
CA TRP A 80 -5.72 -3.01 -2.12
C TRP A 80 -5.94 -1.92 -1.08
N LEU A 81 -4.86 -1.40 -0.51
CA LEU A 81 -4.90 -0.31 0.46
C LEU A 81 -5.05 1.05 -0.25
N VAL A 82 -5.81 1.95 0.34
CA VAL A 82 -5.94 3.32 -0.15
C VAL A 82 -4.80 4.18 0.40
N GLY A 83 -4.09 4.89 -0.49
CA GLY A 83 -3.07 5.87 -0.17
C GLY A 83 -3.58 7.32 -0.23
N ASN A 84 -2.72 8.29 0.06
CA ASN A 84 -3.12 9.70 0.08
C ASN A 84 -3.38 10.28 -1.31
N HIS A 85 -2.63 9.84 -2.33
CA HIS A 85 -2.88 10.23 -3.72
C HIS A 85 -4.09 9.51 -4.35
N ASP A 86 -4.68 8.55 -3.68
CA ASP A 86 -5.89 7.90 -4.17
C ASP A 86 -7.17 8.66 -3.81
N VAL A 87 -7.14 9.50 -2.78
CA VAL A 87 -8.32 10.10 -2.17
C VAL A 87 -8.85 11.29 -3.00
N ILE A 88 -10.17 11.31 -3.24
CA ILE A 88 -10.87 12.45 -3.83
C ILE A 88 -11.27 13.40 -2.71
N GLU A 89 -10.62 14.58 -2.66
CA GLU A 89 -10.82 15.57 -1.58
C GLU A 89 -12.01 16.53 -1.84
N ASP A 90 -13.11 16.04 -2.37
CA ASP A 90 -14.35 16.81 -2.61
C ASP A 90 -15.41 16.61 -1.53
N GLY A 91 -15.09 15.87 -0.50
CA GLY A 91 -16.01 15.49 0.58
C GLY A 91 -16.91 14.30 0.26
N SER A 92 -16.82 13.71 -0.93
CA SER A 92 -17.57 12.49 -1.30
C SER A 92 -17.06 11.24 -0.57
N GLY A 93 -15.80 11.28 -0.15
CA GLY A 93 -15.09 10.11 0.39
C GLY A 93 -14.71 9.10 -0.70
N GLY A 94 -14.70 9.53 -1.97
CA GLY A 94 -14.27 8.72 -3.10
C GLY A 94 -12.77 8.51 -3.13
N HIS A 95 -12.34 7.48 -3.86
CA HIS A 95 -10.92 7.17 -4.10
C HIS A 95 -10.74 6.44 -5.44
N THR A 96 -9.54 6.44 -6.00
CA THR A 96 -9.23 5.84 -7.31
C THR A 96 -9.50 4.34 -7.38
N LEU A 97 -9.40 3.65 -6.25
CA LEU A 97 -9.61 2.20 -6.15
C LEU A 97 -11.08 1.78 -6.06
N MET A 98 -12.05 2.71 -6.02
CA MET A 98 -13.49 2.37 -5.86
C MET A 98 -13.99 1.39 -6.91
N SER A 99 -13.53 1.55 -8.15
CA SER A 99 -13.94 0.68 -9.26
C SER A 99 -13.46 -0.76 -9.11
N LEU A 100 -12.39 -1.00 -8.35
CA LEU A 100 -11.89 -2.36 -8.05
C LEU A 100 -12.86 -3.17 -7.18
N GLY A 101 -13.82 -2.55 -6.51
CA GLY A 101 -14.91 -3.24 -5.81
C GLY A 101 -15.77 -4.14 -6.72
N TRP A 102 -15.65 -4.00 -8.05
CA TRP A 102 -16.30 -4.83 -9.08
C TRP A 102 -15.34 -5.85 -9.71
N SER A 103 -14.10 -5.92 -9.25
CA SER A 103 -13.05 -6.83 -9.72
C SER A 103 -12.69 -7.84 -8.65
N PRO A 104 -11.98 -8.91 -8.99
CA PRO A 104 -11.34 -9.77 -8.01
C PRO A 104 -10.39 -8.96 -7.14
N GLY A 105 -10.44 -9.17 -5.82
CA GLY A 105 -9.62 -8.46 -4.84
C GLY A 105 -10.45 -7.63 -3.88
N ALA A 106 -9.88 -7.37 -2.70
CA ALA A 106 -10.53 -6.63 -1.64
C ALA A 106 -9.89 -5.24 -1.47
N VAL A 107 -10.68 -4.18 -1.58
CA VAL A 107 -10.23 -2.81 -1.34
C VAL A 107 -10.39 -2.47 0.14
N MET A 108 -9.38 -1.84 0.73
CA MET A 108 -9.29 -1.46 2.14
C MET A 108 -9.25 0.07 2.26
N PRO A 109 -10.42 0.74 2.21
CA PRO A 109 -10.50 2.20 2.29
C PRO A 109 -10.60 2.72 3.72
N ASP A 110 -10.94 1.86 4.67
CA ASP A 110 -11.11 2.19 6.08
C ASP A 110 -10.23 1.27 6.95
N PRO A 111 -9.83 1.71 8.18
CA PRO A 111 -9.07 0.87 9.09
C PRO A 111 -9.87 -0.38 9.46
N GLN A 112 -9.23 -1.53 9.32
CA GLN A 112 -9.87 -2.81 9.58
C GLN A 112 -8.84 -3.89 9.91
N TRP A 113 -9.31 -5.01 10.46
CA TRP A 113 -8.52 -6.21 10.55
C TRP A 113 -9.30 -7.42 10.03
N PHE A 114 -8.59 -8.39 9.50
CA PHE A 114 -9.14 -9.62 8.94
C PHE A 114 -8.08 -10.71 8.90
N THR A 115 -8.50 -11.94 8.67
CA THR A 115 -7.59 -13.09 8.57
C THR A 115 -7.46 -13.53 7.11
N VAL A 116 -6.24 -13.83 6.69
CA VAL A 116 -5.93 -14.37 5.36
C VAL A 116 -5.27 -15.73 5.51
N GLY A 117 -5.65 -16.68 4.65
CA GLY A 117 -5.12 -18.04 4.64
C GLY A 117 -6.15 -19.10 5.02
N THR A 118 -5.67 -20.24 5.53
CA THR A 118 -6.48 -21.40 5.92
C THR A 118 -6.45 -21.60 7.43
N HIS A 119 -7.24 -22.52 7.97
CA HIS A 119 -7.23 -22.84 9.41
C HIS A 119 -5.86 -23.27 9.97
N ARG A 120 -4.94 -23.71 9.14
CA ARG A 120 -3.64 -24.24 9.59
C ARG A 120 -2.47 -23.28 9.28
N ASP A 121 -2.68 -22.42 8.30
CA ASP A 121 -1.65 -21.48 7.83
C ASP A 121 -2.35 -20.16 7.49
N PHE A 122 -2.33 -19.22 8.42
CA PHE A 122 -3.02 -17.94 8.32
C PHE A 122 -2.22 -16.81 8.96
N ILE A 123 -2.56 -15.59 8.58
CA ILE A 123 -2.06 -14.36 9.17
C ILE A 123 -3.22 -13.40 9.44
N ASN A 124 -3.19 -12.74 10.59
CA ASN A 124 -4.08 -11.62 10.88
C ASN A 124 -3.49 -10.36 10.27
N VAL A 125 -4.27 -9.70 9.42
CA VAL A 125 -3.88 -8.47 8.73
C VAL A 125 -4.60 -7.29 9.36
N VAL A 126 -3.85 -6.30 9.77
CA VAL A 126 -4.35 -4.99 10.24
C VAL A 126 -4.03 -3.98 9.16
N ALA A 127 -5.06 -3.39 8.56
CA ALA A 127 -4.94 -2.39 7.50
C ALA A 127 -5.12 -0.98 8.06
N LEU A 128 -4.15 -0.11 7.80
CA LEU A 128 -4.12 1.31 8.18
C LEU A 128 -4.05 2.18 6.91
N PRO A 129 -5.17 2.33 6.16
CA PRO A 129 -5.19 3.15 4.96
C PRO A 129 -5.07 4.64 5.30
N PHE A 130 -4.70 5.43 4.31
CA PHE A 130 -4.94 6.86 4.37
C PHE A 130 -6.44 7.12 4.19
N THR A 131 -7.02 7.92 5.07
CA THR A 131 -8.45 8.28 4.98
C THR A 131 -8.62 9.78 4.77
N PRO A 132 -9.67 10.20 4.03
CA PRO A 132 -9.99 11.62 3.88
C PRO A 132 -10.25 12.26 5.26
N THR A 133 -9.99 13.57 5.38
CA THR A 133 -10.19 14.33 6.63
C THR A 133 -11.59 14.17 7.21
N SER A 134 -12.61 13.97 6.36
CA SER A 134 -14.00 13.75 6.77
C SER A 134 -14.25 12.40 7.46
N ARG A 135 -13.32 11.46 7.32
CA ARG A 135 -13.37 10.11 7.91
C ARG A 135 -12.10 9.77 8.68
N SER A 136 -11.36 10.80 9.10
CA SER A 136 -10.12 10.59 9.85
C SER A 136 -10.35 9.75 11.11
N TYR A 137 -9.42 8.87 11.41
CA TYR A 137 -9.40 8.03 12.59
C TYR A 137 -8.12 8.30 13.38
N ASP A 138 -8.10 7.94 14.66
CA ASP A 138 -6.85 7.89 15.45
C ASP A 138 -6.24 6.49 15.31
N PRO A 139 -5.09 6.34 14.64
CA PRO A 139 -4.47 5.03 14.48
C PRO A 139 -4.03 4.38 15.80
N VAL A 140 -3.69 5.19 16.83
CA VAL A 140 -3.31 4.67 18.14
C VAL A 140 -4.52 4.06 18.82
N GLU A 141 -5.64 4.81 18.88
CA GLU A 141 -6.90 4.33 19.46
C GLU A 141 -7.40 3.08 18.73
N PHE A 142 -7.30 3.06 17.40
CA PHE A 142 -7.66 1.90 16.60
C PHE A 142 -6.83 0.66 16.99
N ILE A 143 -5.50 0.77 17.06
CA ILE A 143 -4.62 -0.33 17.45
C ILE A 143 -4.93 -0.79 18.88
N GLU A 144 -5.08 0.13 19.81
CA GLU A 144 -5.39 -0.19 21.21
C GLU A 144 -6.73 -0.91 21.39
N GLY A 145 -7.72 -0.59 20.54
CA GLY A 145 -9.03 -1.23 20.52
C GLY A 145 -9.09 -2.64 19.93
N LEU A 146 -8.06 -3.11 19.20
CA LEU A 146 -8.09 -4.42 18.56
C LEU A 146 -8.02 -5.57 19.57
N GLU A 147 -8.85 -6.59 19.35
CA GLU A 147 -8.83 -7.85 20.08
C GLU A 147 -8.34 -8.97 19.15
N ILE A 148 -7.02 -9.08 19.00
CA ILE A 148 -6.36 -10.11 18.19
C ILE A 148 -5.45 -10.92 19.11
N ASP A 149 -5.45 -12.25 18.95
CA ASP A 149 -4.56 -13.14 19.68
C ASP A 149 -3.10 -12.90 19.29
N ASN A 150 -2.28 -12.55 20.29
CA ASN A 150 -0.85 -12.24 20.14
C ASN A 150 0.01 -13.47 19.80
N ASP A 151 -0.49 -14.66 19.95
CA ASP A 151 0.22 -15.89 19.56
C ASP A 151 0.09 -16.18 18.07
N SER A 152 -0.87 -15.56 17.41
CA SER A 152 -1.04 -15.64 15.96
C SER A 152 -0.10 -14.70 15.21
N PRO A 153 0.34 -15.04 13.99
CA PRO A 153 1.07 -14.11 13.14
C PRO A 153 0.24 -12.85 12.82
N ILE A 154 0.85 -11.67 12.94
CA ILE A 154 0.19 -10.39 12.67
C ILE A 154 1.01 -9.60 11.66
N LEU A 155 0.36 -9.17 10.58
CA LEU A 155 0.86 -8.20 9.62
C LEU A 155 0.10 -6.89 9.79
N VAL A 156 0.81 -5.79 9.99
CA VAL A 156 0.23 -4.45 9.90
C VAL A 156 0.68 -3.83 8.58
N ILE A 157 -0.26 -3.53 7.70
CA ILE A 157 0.01 -2.83 6.44
C ILE A 157 -0.60 -1.43 6.50
N GLY A 158 0.16 -0.39 6.11
CA GLY A 158 -0.33 0.98 6.20
C GLY A 158 0.25 1.92 5.14
N HIS A 159 -0.45 3.04 4.93
CA HIS A 159 -0.03 4.13 4.06
C HIS A 159 -0.07 5.45 4.84
N LEU A 160 0.85 5.58 5.79
CA LEU A 160 0.87 6.65 6.78
C LEU A 160 2.29 7.23 6.90
N ASN A 161 2.38 8.45 7.43
CA ASN A 161 3.66 9.10 7.70
C ASN A 161 4.44 8.41 8.82
N LEU A 162 5.77 8.47 8.76
CA LEU A 162 6.68 8.05 9.82
C LEU A 162 7.39 9.27 10.43
N LYS A 163 7.31 9.39 11.75
CA LYS A 163 7.95 10.49 12.46
C LYS A 163 9.46 10.44 12.31
N GLY A 164 10.06 11.53 11.80
CA GLY A 164 11.53 11.67 11.75
C GLY A 164 12.22 10.92 10.62
N ILE A 165 11.49 10.27 9.72
CA ILE A 165 12.07 9.71 8.50
C ILE A 165 12.59 10.87 7.62
N CYS A 166 13.78 10.71 7.05
CA CYS A 166 14.19 11.57 5.94
C CYS A 166 13.47 11.07 4.70
N ALA A 167 12.34 11.67 4.43
CA ALA A 167 11.65 11.44 3.17
C ALA A 167 12.34 12.22 2.07
N GLY A 168 12.39 11.66 0.89
CA GLY A 168 12.80 12.36 -0.31
C GLY A 168 11.85 13.54 -0.62
N SER A 169 11.57 13.79 -1.89
CA SER A 169 10.69 14.89 -2.33
C SER A 169 9.21 14.73 -1.93
N GLU A 170 8.78 13.52 -1.55
CA GLU A 170 7.36 13.17 -1.39
C GLU A 170 6.66 13.84 -0.19
N THR A 171 7.40 14.13 0.88
CA THR A 171 6.80 14.72 2.11
C THR A 171 6.51 16.21 2.02
N LEU A 172 6.92 16.88 0.94
CA LEU A 172 6.76 18.31 0.80
C LEU A 172 5.35 18.74 0.36
N ASP A 173 4.55 17.83 -0.17
CA ASP A 173 3.25 18.13 -0.78
C ASP A 173 2.04 17.87 0.14
N MET A 174 2.23 17.32 1.34
CA MET A 174 1.15 17.15 2.29
C MET A 174 0.74 18.49 2.93
N PRO A 175 -0.53 18.91 2.85
CA PRO A 175 -0.99 20.09 3.56
C PRO A 175 -0.77 19.91 5.06
N ARG A 176 -0.08 20.88 5.70
CA ARG A 176 0.16 20.88 7.15
C ARG A 176 -1.15 20.70 7.90
N GLY A 177 -1.19 19.74 8.82
CA GLY A 177 -2.37 19.45 9.65
C GLY A 177 -3.23 18.27 9.19
N ARG A 178 -2.83 17.57 8.12
CA ARG A 178 -3.48 16.32 7.65
C ARG A 178 -2.60 15.08 7.79
N GLU A 179 -1.47 15.22 8.50
CA GLU A 179 -0.52 14.14 8.67
C GLU A 179 -1.03 13.11 9.67
N VAL A 180 -1.34 11.92 9.18
CA VAL A 180 -1.62 10.75 10.02
C VAL A 180 -0.34 9.93 10.12
N PHE A 181 0.08 9.61 11.34
CA PHE A 181 1.35 8.93 11.58
C PHE A 181 1.15 7.47 11.96
N TRP A 182 2.13 6.64 11.58
CA TRP A 182 2.22 5.27 12.05
C TRP A 182 2.20 5.21 13.58
N PRO A 183 1.34 4.40 14.18
CA PRO A 183 1.30 4.19 15.62
C PRO A 183 2.32 3.12 16.06
N THR A 184 3.60 3.28 15.67
CA THR A 184 4.62 2.24 15.84
C THR A 184 4.82 1.82 17.28
N ASP A 185 4.78 2.76 18.23
CA ASP A 185 4.91 2.47 19.66
C ASP A 185 3.72 1.66 20.20
N ALA A 186 2.49 2.02 19.78
CA ALA A 186 1.28 1.28 20.17
C ALA A 186 1.29 -0.14 19.57
N ILE A 187 1.71 -0.30 18.31
CA ILE A 187 1.84 -1.61 17.66
C ILE A 187 2.87 -2.47 18.40
N LYS A 188 4.06 -1.94 18.68
CA LYS A 188 5.13 -2.66 19.40
C LYS A 188 4.72 -3.05 20.81
N ALA A 189 3.97 -2.18 21.49
CA ALA A 189 3.49 -2.45 22.85
C ALA A 189 2.42 -3.55 22.85
N LYS A 190 1.47 -3.49 21.92
CA LYS A 190 0.33 -4.42 21.89
C LYS A 190 0.66 -5.73 21.17
N PHE A 191 1.38 -5.65 20.05
CA PHE A 191 1.72 -6.76 19.16
C PHE A 191 3.25 -6.83 18.93
N PRO A 192 4.05 -7.23 19.93
CA PRO A 192 5.52 -7.12 19.87
C PRO A 192 6.17 -7.97 18.76
N ARG A 193 5.43 -8.94 18.20
CA ARG A 193 5.90 -9.79 17.10
C ARG A 193 5.30 -9.40 15.75
N ALA A 194 4.51 -8.34 15.66
CA ALA A 194 3.90 -7.91 14.42
C ALA A 194 4.95 -7.49 13.37
N ILE A 195 4.70 -7.87 12.13
CA ILE A 195 5.45 -7.40 10.98
C ILE A 195 4.75 -6.15 10.46
N MET A 196 5.49 -5.04 10.34
CA MET A 196 4.96 -3.78 9.82
C MET A 196 5.48 -3.52 8.41
N VAL A 197 4.59 -3.26 7.47
CA VAL A 197 4.89 -2.99 6.05
C VAL A 197 4.17 -1.72 5.63
N GLY A 198 4.86 -0.78 4.98
CA GLY A 198 4.30 0.51 4.59
C GLY A 198 4.56 0.91 3.14
N GLY A 199 3.59 1.60 2.52
CA GLY A 199 3.77 2.44 1.35
C GLY A 199 4.12 3.87 1.73
N HIS A 200 3.78 4.83 0.86
CA HIS A 200 3.93 6.27 1.02
C HIS A 200 5.34 6.82 0.70
N TYR A 201 6.40 6.07 0.98
CA TYR A 201 7.77 6.50 0.69
C TYR A 201 8.34 5.72 -0.49
N HIS A 202 8.84 6.41 -1.51
CA HIS A 202 9.31 5.78 -2.75
C HIS A 202 10.65 5.07 -2.57
N GLU A 203 11.46 5.45 -1.58
CA GLU A 203 12.71 4.75 -1.29
C GLU A 203 12.46 3.54 -0.39
N ARG A 204 12.80 2.36 -0.90
CA ARG A 204 12.76 1.12 -0.11
C ARG A 204 13.76 1.18 1.03
N GLN A 205 13.27 1.07 2.25
CA GLN A 205 14.07 1.14 3.47
C GLN A 205 13.34 0.47 4.64
N THR A 206 14.00 0.38 5.79
CA THR A 206 13.34 0.02 7.04
C THR A 206 13.56 1.15 8.04
N TYR A 207 12.50 1.66 8.58
CA TYR A 207 12.54 2.74 9.55
C TYR A 207 11.56 2.49 10.68
N ASP A 208 12.00 2.64 11.93
CA ASP A 208 11.22 2.40 13.16
C ASP A 208 10.48 1.03 13.20
N GLY A 209 11.06 0.03 12.54
CA GLY A 209 10.49 -1.32 12.42
C GLY A 209 9.52 -1.49 11.26
N VAL A 210 9.13 -0.41 10.57
CA VAL A 210 8.30 -0.48 9.37
C VAL A 210 9.18 -0.76 8.14
N ARG A 211 8.83 -1.79 7.39
CA ARG A 211 9.47 -2.12 6.11
C ARG A 211 8.76 -1.35 5.00
N ILE A 212 9.41 -0.35 4.46
CA ILE A 212 8.88 0.45 3.36
C ILE A 212 9.03 -0.31 2.04
N ILE A 213 7.92 -0.47 1.32
CA ILE A 213 7.87 -1.21 0.05
C ILE A 213 8.70 -0.48 -1.02
N GLY A 214 8.55 0.84 -1.11
CA GLY A 214 9.09 1.67 -2.16
C GLY A 214 8.21 1.66 -3.42
N SER A 215 8.45 2.60 -4.33
CA SER A 215 7.76 2.68 -5.61
C SER A 215 8.17 1.55 -6.56
N THR A 216 7.30 1.20 -7.50
CA THR A 216 7.59 0.18 -8.52
C THR A 216 8.53 0.66 -9.61
N ALA A 217 8.62 1.97 -9.82
CA ALA A 217 9.50 2.63 -10.77
C ALA A 217 10.08 3.92 -10.18
N ARG A 218 11.11 4.48 -10.80
CA ARG A 218 11.62 5.81 -10.44
C ARG A 218 10.75 6.86 -11.08
N LEU A 219 10.06 7.63 -10.24
CA LEU A 219 9.05 8.60 -10.67
C LEU A 219 9.67 9.99 -10.93
N THR A 220 10.75 10.32 -10.24
CA THR A 220 11.44 11.60 -10.37
C THR A 220 12.95 11.43 -10.58
N TYR A 221 13.61 12.49 -11.06
CA TYR A 221 15.08 12.48 -11.19
C TYR A 221 15.80 12.40 -9.83
N GLY A 222 15.17 12.88 -8.76
CA GLY A 222 15.70 12.78 -7.39
C GLY A 222 15.83 11.34 -6.92
N GLU A 223 15.06 10.44 -7.49
CA GLU A 223 15.00 9.01 -7.13
C GLU A 223 16.06 8.16 -7.84
N GLY A 224 16.98 8.75 -8.59
CA GLY A 224 17.98 8.00 -9.39
C GLY A 224 18.74 6.92 -8.62
N HIS A 225 18.84 7.05 -7.31
CA HIS A 225 19.53 6.10 -6.41
C HIS A 225 18.57 5.15 -5.66
N HIS A 226 17.24 5.36 -5.76
CA HIS A 226 16.27 4.56 -5.06
C HIS A 226 16.26 3.12 -5.58
N LYS A 227 16.10 2.18 -4.64
CA LYS A 227 15.79 0.79 -4.96
C LYS A 227 14.28 0.70 -5.15
N VAL A 228 13.87 0.51 -6.39
CA VAL A 228 12.47 0.36 -6.80
C VAL A 228 12.06 -1.10 -6.96
N GLY A 229 10.77 -1.37 -7.09
CA GLY A 229 10.22 -2.68 -7.36
C GLY A 229 9.19 -3.12 -6.31
N TYR A 230 9.29 -4.35 -5.83
CA TYR A 230 8.32 -4.98 -4.91
C TYR A 230 9.03 -5.59 -3.71
N LEU A 231 8.28 -5.87 -2.63
CA LEU A 231 8.77 -6.56 -1.43
C LEU A 231 8.19 -7.97 -1.40
N GLU A 232 9.03 -8.96 -1.07
CA GLU A 232 8.63 -10.33 -0.76
C GLU A 232 8.87 -10.61 0.73
N LEU A 233 7.92 -11.26 1.38
CA LEU A 233 8.07 -11.78 2.73
C LEU A 233 7.65 -13.25 2.79
N GLU A 234 8.39 -14.04 3.53
CA GLU A 234 8.01 -15.38 3.94
C GLU A 234 7.78 -15.40 5.46
N ILE A 235 6.62 -15.88 5.88
CA ILE A 235 6.14 -15.89 7.28
C ILE A 235 5.75 -17.31 7.65
#